data_de740de86275e381569ae20ffa622cd7
#
_entry.id   de740de86275e381569ae20ffa622cd7
#
_cell.length_a   1.000
_cell.length_b   1.000
_cell.length_c   1.000
_cell.angle_alpha   90.00
_cell.angle_beta   90.00
_cell.angle_gamma   90.00
#
_symmetry.space_group_name_H-M   'P 1'
#
loop_
_entity.id
_entity.type
_entity.pdbx_description
1 polymer ?
#
loop_
_entity_poly.entity_id
_entity_poly.type
_entity_poly.pdbx_seq_one_letter_code
_entity_poly.pdbx_strand_id
1 'polypeptide(L)'
;MSQPELLNLAHLRAFRLVADTGSATRAASALYRAQSAVTRSVQELETALGAPLFERKPSGMLPTAVGRVVLERCARIFGELEELAQWCAARQARRRALSEGTLPAYLLNTRRLQLFVALARHRHMPSTANAFGISQPAVSSAMRVLESGSGVTLFHRGPRGVLLTAEGETFLLHVRRALNELRHVPDDIAALHGNIQGSVTVGALPLGRTLILPAAIARLSAQHPGVRVVTDESAYELLVAGLRAGDVDFVLGALRENDAASGLGNERLMSEDMVVLARRDHPLAKKHGLTLNDLRDAQWILSRTHSPSRGLLEAQFRRVKLKPPLPTVETADLAVIRGLLLGTDMITALSAQQLHYEIESGQLVILDVPLQHTRRDIGLTLRAQGSPSPAARALIDAIRLAVMDVAPATRVVEGRRAG
;
A
#
# COMPACT_ATOMS: atom_id res chain seq x y z
N MET A 1 4.01 -22.76 2.36
CA MET A 1 5.06 -21.87 2.90
C MET A 1 4.63 -21.48 4.30
N SER A 2 5.43 -21.80 5.34
CA SER A 2 5.17 -21.39 6.72
C SER A 2 5.22 -19.87 6.80
N GLN A 3 4.24 -19.26 7.49
CA GLN A 3 4.28 -17.82 7.76
C GLN A 3 5.53 -17.52 8.59
N PRO A 4 6.22 -16.38 8.31
CA PRO A 4 7.37 -15.98 9.12
C PRO A 4 6.92 -15.80 10.57
N GLU A 5 7.74 -16.28 11.49
CA GLU A 5 7.48 -16.15 12.92
C GLU A 5 7.65 -14.67 13.30
N LEU A 6 6.54 -14.02 13.68
CA LEU A 6 6.56 -12.64 14.11
C LEU A 6 6.97 -12.52 15.56
N LEU A 7 7.61 -11.42 15.91
CA LEU A 7 8.01 -11.10 17.27
C LEU A 7 6.82 -11.13 18.24
N ASN A 8 7.10 -11.47 19.49
CA ASN A 8 6.09 -11.55 20.54
C ASN A 8 5.74 -10.15 21.06
N LEU A 9 4.48 -9.73 20.88
CA LEU A 9 3.99 -8.43 21.34
C LEU A 9 4.11 -8.24 22.86
N ALA A 10 4.00 -9.29 23.66
CA ALA A 10 4.19 -9.18 25.11
C ALA A 10 5.66 -8.91 25.47
N HIS A 11 6.62 -9.43 24.72
CA HIS A 11 8.05 -9.13 24.89
C HIS A 11 8.38 -7.72 24.46
N LEU A 12 7.82 -7.25 23.32
CA LEU A 12 7.95 -5.87 22.87
C LEU A 12 7.37 -4.87 23.89
N ARG A 13 6.22 -5.19 24.52
CA ARG A 13 5.65 -4.38 25.59
C ARG A 13 6.59 -4.29 26.81
N ALA A 14 7.18 -5.43 27.21
CA ALA A 14 8.14 -5.45 28.31
C ALA A 14 9.37 -4.60 27.98
N PHE A 15 9.89 -4.72 26.76
CA PHE A 15 11.00 -3.91 26.25
C PHE A 15 10.66 -2.42 26.28
N ARG A 16 9.52 -1.98 25.70
CA ARG A 16 9.07 -0.57 25.73
C ARG A 16 9.04 -0.02 27.15
N LEU A 17 8.41 -0.74 28.10
CA LEU A 17 8.30 -0.27 29.49
C LEU A 17 9.65 -0.21 30.22
N VAL A 18 10.61 -1.12 29.92
CA VAL A 18 11.98 -1.01 30.44
C VAL A 18 12.66 0.23 29.88
N ALA A 19 12.47 0.55 28.59
CA ALA A 19 13.02 1.75 27.98
C ALA A 19 12.43 3.03 28.60
N ASP A 20 11.09 3.09 28.76
CA ASP A 20 10.38 4.24 29.32
C ASP A 20 10.75 4.50 30.79
N THR A 21 10.98 3.43 31.56
CA THR A 21 11.29 3.55 33.00
C THR A 21 12.79 3.55 33.29
N GLY A 22 13.65 3.14 32.35
CA GLY A 22 15.08 2.93 32.54
C GLY A 22 15.42 1.77 33.50
N SER A 23 14.44 0.93 33.90
CA SER A 23 14.62 -0.09 34.93
C SER A 23 13.69 -1.29 34.74
N ALA A 24 14.26 -2.50 34.71
CA ALA A 24 13.48 -3.74 34.67
C ALA A 24 12.58 -3.91 35.91
N THR A 25 13.01 -3.43 37.08
CA THR A 25 12.20 -3.50 38.31
C THR A 25 10.99 -2.59 38.23
N ARG A 26 11.15 -1.34 37.78
CA ARG A 26 10.04 -0.39 37.60
C ARG A 26 9.06 -0.88 36.53
N ALA A 27 9.58 -1.41 35.41
CA ALA A 27 8.76 -2.00 34.36
C ALA A 27 7.98 -3.22 34.87
N ALA A 28 8.57 -4.04 35.71
CA ALA A 28 7.92 -5.21 36.32
C ALA A 28 6.75 -4.79 37.23
N SER A 29 6.93 -3.76 38.05
CA SER A 29 5.86 -3.20 38.85
C SER A 29 4.70 -2.66 38.01
N ALA A 30 5.02 -1.93 36.93
CA ALA A 30 3.99 -1.41 35.99
C ALA A 30 3.25 -2.52 35.24
N LEU A 31 3.87 -3.67 35.02
CA LEU A 31 3.28 -4.83 34.37
C LEU A 31 2.59 -5.80 35.35
N TYR A 32 2.68 -5.56 36.64
CA TYR A 32 2.25 -6.50 37.70
C TYR A 32 2.88 -7.91 37.50
N ARG A 33 4.19 -7.94 37.19
CA ARG A 33 4.95 -9.16 36.95
C ARG A 33 6.23 -9.23 37.79
N ALA A 34 6.81 -10.41 37.91
CA ALA A 34 8.14 -10.55 38.51
C ALA A 34 9.21 -9.91 37.62
N GLN A 35 10.23 -9.29 38.23
CA GLN A 35 11.38 -8.70 37.50
C GLN A 35 12.08 -9.72 36.62
N SER A 36 12.24 -10.98 37.09
CA SER A 36 12.84 -12.06 36.33
C SER A 36 12.08 -12.36 35.02
N ALA A 37 10.73 -12.29 35.05
CA ALA A 37 9.90 -12.48 33.88
C ALA A 37 10.07 -11.35 32.84
N VAL A 38 10.21 -10.10 33.30
CA VAL A 38 10.47 -8.96 32.43
C VAL A 38 11.87 -9.05 31.80
N THR A 39 12.88 -9.37 32.60
CA THR A 39 14.24 -9.56 32.13
C THR A 39 14.31 -10.67 31.08
N ARG A 40 13.66 -11.79 31.34
CA ARG A 40 13.58 -12.91 30.38
C ARG A 40 12.88 -12.50 29.09
N SER A 41 11.76 -11.75 29.16
CA SER A 41 11.05 -11.28 27.97
C SER A 41 11.94 -10.39 27.09
N VAL A 42 12.76 -9.53 27.68
CA VAL A 42 13.75 -8.70 26.94
C VAL A 42 14.84 -9.57 26.32
N GLN A 43 15.41 -10.53 27.08
CA GLN A 43 16.43 -11.44 26.57
C GLN A 43 15.93 -12.31 25.40
N GLU A 44 14.71 -12.82 25.48
CA GLU A 44 14.08 -13.58 24.40
C GLU A 44 13.86 -12.71 23.16
N LEU A 45 13.53 -11.43 23.33
CA LEU A 45 13.43 -10.48 22.23
C LEU A 45 14.81 -10.18 21.61
N GLU A 46 15.85 -9.95 22.41
CA GLU A 46 17.22 -9.73 21.96
C GLU A 46 17.75 -10.95 21.20
N THR A 47 17.45 -12.16 21.70
CA THR A 47 17.79 -13.42 21.02
C THR A 47 17.09 -13.54 19.66
N ALA A 48 15.79 -13.22 19.59
CA ALA A 48 15.01 -13.27 18.35
C ALA A 48 15.48 -12.23 17.32
N LEU A 49 16.01 -11.10 17.77
CA LEU A 49 16.53 -10.03 16.90
C LEU A 49 18.02 -10.17 16.59
N GLY A 50 18.74 -11.04 17.32
CA GLY A 50 20.18 -11.23 17.16
C GLY A 50 21.03 -10.02 17.59
N ALA A 51 20.46 -9.10 18.38
CA ALA A 51 21.15 -7.86 18.77
C ALA A 51 20.73 -7.40 20.17
N PRO A 52 21.64 -6.78 20.95
CA PRO A 52 21.32 -6.19 22.25
C PRO A 52 20.48 -4.93 22.06
N LEU A 53 19.40 -4.83 22.85
CA LEU A 53 18.49 -3.68 22.83
C LEU A 53 18.83 -2.64 23.89
N PHE A 54 19.56 -3.04 24.94
CA PHE A 54 19.97 -2.15 26.03
C PHE A 54 21.46 -2.20 26.30
N GLU A 55 22.01 -1.03 26.68
CA GLU A 55 23.29 -0.90 27.37
C GLU A 55 23.02 -0.69 28.87
N ARG A 56 23.78 -1.39 29.72
CA ARG A 56 23.75 -1.18 31.17
C ARG A 56 24.72 -0.07 31.54
N LYS A 57 24.21 1.03 32.09
CA LYS A 57 25.00 2.14 32.59
C LYS A 57 24.65 2.42 34.07
N PRO A 58 25.50 3.14 34.83
CA PRO A 58 25.16 3.54 36.21
C PRO A 58 23.82 4.30 36.31
N SER A 59 23.42 5.01 35.24
CA SER A 59 22.15 5.70 35.10
C SER A 59 20.95 4.81 34.82
N GLY A 60 21.16 3.50 34.61
CA GLY A 60 20.09 2.55 34.28
C GLY A 60 20.29 1.83 32.93
N MET A 61 19.20 1.29 32.42
CA MET A 61 19.16 0.63 31.12
C MET A 61 18.83 1.63 30.02
N LEU A 62 19.79 1.90 29.13
CA LEU A 62 19.64 2.82 28.01
C LEU A 62 19.49 2.06 26.70
N PRO A 63 18.55 2.42 25.80
CA PRO A 63 18.40 1.77 24.49
C PRO A 63 19.66 1.96 23.63
N THR A 64 20.12 0.86 23.00
CA THR A 64 21.15 0.87 21.95
C THR A 64 20.64 1.57 20.69
N ALA A 65 21.47 1.67 19.64
CA ALA A 65 21.00 2.12 18.32
C ALA A 65 19.87 1.22 17.79
N VAL A 66 20.03 -0.10 17.90
CA VAL A 66 19.00 -1.09 17.55
C VAL A 66 17.76 -0.91 18.44
N GLY A 67 17.95 -0.74 19.75
CA GLY A 67 16.86 -0.49 20.69
C GLY A 67 16.02 0.73 20.32
N ARG A 68 16.64 1.84 19.89
CA ARG A 68 15.92 3.04 19.46
C ARG A 68 15.05 2.79 18.24
N VAL A 69 15.56 2.11 17.22
CA VAL A 69 14.79 1.75 16.02
C VAL A 69 13.61 0.85 16.36
N VAL A 70 13.81 -0.14 17.23
CA VAL A 70 12.72 -1.01 17.70
C VAL A 70 11.68 -0.21 18.49
N LEU A 71 12.10 0.79 19.32
CA LEU A 71 11.15 1.67 20.04
C LEU A 71 10.27 2.50 19.11
N GLU A 72 10.82 3.02 18.02
CA GLU A 72 10.04 3.76 17.02
C GLU A 72 8.95 2.87 16.39
N ARG A 73 9.27 1.61 16.10
CA ARG A 73 8.24 0.66 15.63
C ARG A 73 7.26 0.29 16.73
N CYS A 74 7.72 0.07 17.97
CA CYS A 74 6.85 -0.18 19.11
C CYS A 74 5.81 0.92 19.30
N ALA A 75 6.17 2.18 19.14
CA ALA A 75 5.25 3.30 19.26
C ALA A 75 4.08 3.17 18.26
N ARG A 76 4.35 2.80 17.01
CA ARG A 76 3.32 2.60 15.98
C ARG A 76 2.49 1.33 16.21
N ILE A 77 3.15 0.21 16.52
CA ILE A 77 2.47 -1.06 16.82
C ILE A 77 1.47 -0.89 17.95
N PHE A 78 1.94 -0.31 19.05
CA PHE A 78 1.09 -0.15 20.24
C PHE A 78 0.09 0.98 20.07
N GLY A 79 0.38 2.03 19.29
CA GLY A 79 -0.59 3.06 18.92
C GLY A 79 -1.83 2.46 18.25
N GLU A 80 -1.65 1.61 17.24
CA GLU A 80 -2.78 0.93 16.57
C GLU A 80 -3.56 0.01 17.52
N LEU A 81 -2.88 -0.70 18.43
CA LEU A 81 -3.54 -1.56 19.40
C LEU A 81 -4.24 -0.76 20.53
N GLU A 82 -3.70 0.38 20.92
CA GLU A 82 -4.29 1.30 21.90
C GLU A 82 -5.55 1.96 21.33
N GLU A 83 -5.50 2.44 20.06
CA GLU A 83 -6.69 2.96 19.35
C GLU A 83 -7.78 1.89 19.24
N LEU A 84 -7.40 0.66 18.90
CA LEU A 84 -8.34 -0.46 18.83
C LEU A 84 -8.97 -0.74 20.21
N ALA A 85 -8.16 -0.73 21.28
CA ALA A 85 -8.65 -0.96 22.64
C ALA A 85 -9.63 0.13 23.07
N GLN A 86 -9.33 1.40 22.77
CA GLN A 86 -10.22 2.54 23.04
C GLN A 86 -11.52 2.43 22.24
N TRP A 87 -11.43 2.08 20.95
CA TRP A 87 -12.60 1.88 20.11
C TRP A 87 -13.52 0.76 20.61
N CYS A 88 -12.93 -0.37 21.07
CA CYS A 88 -13.69 -1.45 21.71
C CYS A 88 -14.36 -0.99 23.02
N ALA A 89 -13.62 -0.28 23.88
CA ALA A 89 -14.12 0.22 25.15
C ALA A 89 -15.30 1.19 24.99
N ALA A 90 -15.24 2.09 24.01
CA ALA A 90 -16.33 3.02 23.72
C ALA A 90 -17.64 2.30 23.32
N ARG A 91 -17.56 1.11 22.72
CA ARG A 91 -18.72 0.30 22.35
C ARG A 91 -19.27 -0.54 23.50
N GLN A 92 -18.44 -0.85 24.47
CA GLN A 92 -18.85 -1.55 25.68
C GLN A 92 -19.63 -0.67 26.68
N ALA A 93 -20.02 0.53 26.35
CA ALA A 93 -20.64 1.69 26.99
C ALA A 93 -21.29 1.53 28.37
N ARG A 94 -21.07 0.44 29.10
CA ARG A 94 -21.57 0.14 30.46
C ARG A 94 -20.55 -0.53 31.38
N ARG A 95 -19.30 -0.75 31.00
CA ARG A 95 -18.29 -1.42 31.83
C ARG A 95 -16.91 -0.79 31.74
N ARG A 96 -16.51 -0.11 32.82
CA ARG A 96 -15.17 0.33 33.23
C ARG A 96 -14.40 1.16 32.21
N ALA A 97 -14.18 2.43 32.55
CA ALA A 97 -13.09 3.20 32.03
C ALA A 97 -11.80 2.36 32.11
N LEU A 98 -11.19 2.08 30.95
CA LEU A 98 -9.83 1.56 30.93
C LEU A 98 -8.96 2.64 31.55
N SER A 99 -8.14 2.29 32.54
CA SER A 99 -7.08 3.17 33.00
C SER A 99 -6.20 3.51 31.80
N GLU A 100 -6.01 4.79 31.53
CA GLU A 100 -5.18 5.29 30.42
C GLU A 100 -3.83 4.56 30.42
N GLY A 101 -3.44 4.03 29.25
CA GLY A 101 -2.15 3.39 29.01
C GLY A 101 -2.06 1.88 29.24
N THR A 102 -3.13 1.18 29.63
CA THR A 102 -3.04 -0.27 29.84
C THR A 102 -3.66 -1.07 28.69
N LEU A 103 -2.80 -1.57 27.79
CA LEU A 103 -3.23 -2.48 26.71
C LEU A 103 -3.80 -3.79 27.28
N PRO A 104 -5.01 -4.20 26.86
CA PRO A 104 -5.61 -5.46 27.28
C PRO A 104 -4.79 -6.68 26.84
N ALA A 105 -4.68 -7.69 27.70
CA ALA A 105 -3.88 -8.89 27.43
C ALA A 105 -4.34 -9.69 26.19
N TYR A 106 -5.63 -9.58 25.80
CA TYR A 106 -6.13 -10.29 24.63
C TYR A 106 -5.50 -9.77 23.32
N LEU A 107 -5.03 -8.52 23.26
CA LEU A 107 -4.35 -7.92 22.11
C LEU A 107 -2.84 -8.20 22.06
N LEU A 108 -2.24 -8.73 23.12
CA LEU A 108 -0.80 -8.96 23.22
C LEU A 108 -0.34 -10.33 22.72
N ASN A 109 -1.22 -11.16 22.21
CA ASN A 109 -0.87 -12.46 21.68
C ASN A 109 -0.75 -12.42 20.15
N THR A 110 0.47 -12.29 19.65
CA THR A 110 0.77 -12.19 18.23
C THR A 110 0.14 -13.31 17.40
N ARG A 111 0.27 -14.57 17.86
CA ARG A 111 -0.27 -15.73 17.13
C ARG A 111 -1.82 -15.70 17.05
N ARG A 112 -2.48 -15.21 18.09
CA ARG A 112 -3.94 -15.07 18.09
C ARG A 112 -4.40 -14.01 17.09
N LEU A 113 -3.69 -12.88 17.01
CA LEU A 113 -3.96 -11.84 16.02
C LEU A 113 -3.70 -12.32 14.60
N GLN A 114 -2.64 -13.10 14.37
CA GLN A 114 -2.37 -13.75 13.08
C GLN A 114 -3.49 -14.72 12.69
N LEU A 115 -3.98 -15.54 13.63
CA LEU A 115 -5.12 -16.45 13.40
C LEU A 115 -6.39 -15.70 13.01
N PHE A 116 -6.65 -14.55 13.66
CA PHE A 116 -7.80 -13.70 13.34
C PHE A 116 -7.70 -13.18 11.90
N VAL A 117 -6.55 -12.62 11.49
CA VAL A 117 -6.31 -12.13 10.12
C VAL A 117 -6.45 -13.26 9.10
N ALA A 118 -5.89 -14.44 9.40
CA ALA A 118 -5.98 -15.60 8.52
C ALA A 118 -7.42 -16.10 8.36
N LEU A 119 -8.22 -16.12 9.45
CA LEU A 119 -9.62 -16.51 9.39
C LEU A 119 -10.45 -15.52 8.58
N ALA A 120 -10.20 -14.24 8.73
CA ALA A 120 -10.84 -13.19 7.94
C ALA A 120 -10.58 -13.37 6.43
N ARG A 121 -9.35 -13.81 6.07
CA ARG A 121 -8.95 -14.08 4.69
C ARG A 121 -9.54 -15.40 4.15
N HIS A 122 -9.41 -16.49 4.89
CA HIS A 122 -9.85 -17.82 4.45
C HIS A 122 -11.35 -18.01 4.51
N ARG A 123 -12.05 -17.27 5.39
CA ARG A 123 -13.49 -17.41 5.67
C ARG A 123 -13.93 -18.83 6.04
N HIS A 124 -12.97 -19.68 6.40
CA HIS A 124 -13.17 -21.10 6.69
C HIS A 124 -12.25 -21.57 7.81
N MET A 125 -12.84 -22.02 8.92
CA MET A 125 -12.08 -22.42 10.12
C MET A 125 -11.15 -23.61 9.91
N PRO A 126 -11.55 -24.71 9.23
CA PRO A 126 -10.64 -25.83 8.96
C PRO A 126 -9.43 -25.42 8.12
N SER A 127 -9.64 -24.60 7.07
CA SER A 127 -8.53 -24.11 6.24
C SER A 127 -7.55 -23.26 7.03
N THR A 128 -8.07 -22.42 7.95
CA THR A 128 -7.22 -21.62 8.86
C THR A 128 -6.45 -22.51 9.82
N ALA A 129 -7.10 -23.52 10.41
CA ALA A 129 -6.47 -24.47 11.32
C ALA A 129 -5.32 -25.22 10.62
N ASN A 130 -5.55 -25.72 9.41
CA ASN A 130 -4.55 -26.41 8.59
C ASN A 130 -3.36 -25.51 8.26
N ALA A 131 -3.60 -24.24 7.88
CA ALA A 131 -2.54 -23.29 7.55
C ALA A 131 -1.62 -22.97 8.74
N PHE A 132 -2.09 -23.15 9.98
CA PHE A 132 -1.32 -22.91 11.19
C PHE A 132 -0.86 -24.19 11.91
N GLY A 133 -1.17 -25.37 11.37
CA GLY A 133 -0.82 -26.66 11.98
C GLY A 133 -1.49 -26.88 13.36
N ILE A 134 -2.72 -26.38 13.55
CA ILE A 134 -3.48 -26.50 14.81
C ILE A 134 -4.87 -27.09 14.57
N SER A 135 -5.57 -27.44 15.66
CA SER A 135 -6.93 -27.95 15.57
C SER A 135 -7.95 -26.82 15.33
N GLN A 136 -9.08 -27.14 14.67
CA GLN A 136 -10.21 -26.20 14.51
C GLN A 136 -10.76 -25.67 15.86
N PRO A 137 -10.90 -26.49 16.93
CA PRO A 137 -11.27 -25.98 18.26
C PRO A 137 -10.31 -24.92 18.80
N ALA A 138 -9.00 -25.02 18.50
CA ALA A 138 -8.02 -24.03 18.92
C ALA A 138 -8.24 -22.68 18.21
N VAL A 139 -8.57 -22.68 16.90
CA VAL A 139 -8.95 -21.46 16.16
C VAL A 139 -10.23 -20.86 16.78
N SER A 140 -11.26 -21.69 17.02
CA SER A 140 -12.51 -21.22 17.63
C SER A 140 -12.30 -20.63 19.03
N SER A 141 -11.43 -21.25 19.85
CA SER A 141 -11.08 -20.73 21.18
C SER A 141 -10.34 -19.39 21.08
N ALA A 142 -9.39 -19.27 20.15
CA ALA A 142 -8.68 -18.02 19.92
C ALA A 142 -9.65 -16.86 19.56
N MET A 143 -10.64 -17.11 18.69
CA MET A 143 -11.66 -16.11 18.33
C MET A 143 -12.54 -15.73 19.51
N ARG A 144 -12.99 -16.72 20.29
CA ARG A 144 -13.77 -16.44 21.53
C ARG A 144 -13.02 -15.54 22.50
N VAL A 145 -11.70 -15.73 22.66
CA VAL A 145 -10.90 -14.86 23.53
C VAL A 145 -10.85 -13.43 23.00
N LEU A 146 -10.75 -13.23 21.67
CA LEU A 146 -10.78 -11.88 21.07
C LEU A 146 -12.16 -11.24 21.24
N GLU A 147 -13.25 -11.95 20.94
CA GLU A 147 -14.63 -11.45 21.07
C GLU A 147 -15.00 -11.15 22.53
N SER A 148 -14.66 -12.05 23.45
CA SER A 148 -14.89 -11.84 24.87
C SER A 148 -14.07 -10.69 25.45
N GLY A 149 -12.81 -10.55 25.01
CA GLY A 149 -11.91 -9.47 25.45
C GLY A 149 -12.31 -8.11 24.87
N SER A 150 -12.67 -8.06 23.61
CA SER A 150 -13.10 -6.83 22.91
C SER A 150 -14.55 -6.43 23.23
N GLY A 151 -15.38 -7.39 23.67
CA GLY A 151 -16.81 -7.17 23.92
C GLY A 151 -17.64 -6.95 22.66
N VAL A 152 -17.08 -7.20 21.47
CA VAL A 152 -17.77 -7.09 20.18
C VAL A 152 -17.74 -8.44 19.46
N THR A 153 -18.78 -8.72 18.69
CA THR A 153 -18.81 -9.88 17.80
C THR A 153 -17.99 -9.57 16.56
N LEU A 154 -16.97 -10.39 16.27
CA LEU A 154 -16.08 -10.15 15.15
C LEU A 154 -16.52 -10.90 13.89
N PHE A 155 -17.21 -12.03 14.06
CA PHE A 155 -17.61 -12.88 12.96
C PHE A 155 -19.08 -13.31 13.03
N HIS A 156 -19.76 -13.28 11.89
CA HIS A 156 -20.99 -14.01 11.66
C HIS A 156 -20.68 -15.42 11.16
N ARG A 157 -21.36 -16.41 11.73
CA ARG A 157 -21.30 -17.80 11.27
C ARG A 157 -22.54 -18.10 10.45
N GLY A 158 -22.36 -18.58 9.24
CA GLY A 158 -23.46 -18.90 8.34
C GLY A 158 -23.14 -20.09 7.42
N PRO A 159 -24.13 -20.51 6.60
CA PRO A 159 -23.97 -21.64 5.68
C PRO A 159 -22.83 -21.43 4.64
N ARG A 160 -22.45 -20.17 4.41
CA ARG A 160 -21.37 -19.78 3.47
C ARG A 160 -20.00 -19.64 4.14
N GLY A 161 -19.84 -20.09 5.40
CA GLY A 161 -18.61 -19.97 6.17
C GLY A 161 -18.66 -18.86 7.22
N VAL A 162 -17.50 -18.28 7.50
CA VAL A 162 -17.29 -17.27 8.53
C VAL A 162 -17.04 -15.92 7.85
N LEU A 163 -17.90 -14.93 8.11
CA LEU A 163 -17.80 -13.58 7.55
C LEU A 163 -17.57 -12.56 8.67
N LEU A 164 -16.79 -11.53 8.40
CA LEU A 164 -16.61 -10.42 9.33
C LEU A 164 -17.92 -9.65 9.56
N THR A 165 -18.11 -9.16 10.76
CA THR A 165 -19.08 -8.11 11.07
C THR A 165 -18.48 -6.75 10.71
N ALA A 166 -19.24 -5.66 10.75
CA ALA A 166 -18.72 -4.30 10.60
C ALA A 166 -17.68 -3.97 11.69
N GLU A 167 -17.91 -4.44 12.92
CA GLU A 167 -16.96 -4.35 14.02
C GLU A 167 -15.70 -5.19 13.74
N GLY A 168 -15.88 -6.39 13.18
CA GLY A 168 -14.80 -7.27 12.78
C GLY A 168 -13.91 -6.64 11.70
N GLU A 169 -14.48 -5.88 10.76
CA GLU A 169 -13.72 -5.16 9.73
C GLU A 169 -12.87 -4.03 10.34
N THR A 170 -13.42 -3.25 11.25
CA THR A 170 -12.65 -2.22 11.98
C THR A 170 -11.54 -2.85 12.81
N PHE A 171 -11.83 -3.93 13.53
CA PHE A 171 -10.86 -4.68 14.31
C PHE A 171 -9.74 -5.22 13.42
N LEU A 172 -10.09 -5.76 12.23
CA LEU A 172 -9.14 -6.28 11.26
C LEU A 172 -8.17 -5.20 10.76
N LEU A 173 -8.68 -4.00 10.51
CA LEU A 173 -7.87 -2.88 10.02
C LEU A 173 -6.72 -2.56 10.99
N HIS A 174 -7.01 -2.35 12.26
CA HIS A 174 -5.99 -2.04 13.28
C HIS A 174 -5.02 -3.20 13.51
N VAL A 175 -5.54 -4.44 13.57
CA VAL A 175 -4.68 -5.62 13.74
C VAL A 175 -3.74 -5.81 12.56
N ARG A 176 -4.21 -5.61 11.30
CA ARG A 176 -3.35 -5.71 10.11
C ARG A 176 -2.25 -4.66 10.14
N ARG A 177 -2.57 -3.42 10.49
CA ARG A 177 -1.58 -2.33 10.62
C ARG A 177 -0.54 -2.66 11.68
N ALA A 178 -0.95 -3.09 12.87
CA ALA A 178 -0.03 -3.46 13.94
C ALA A 178 0.88 -4.63 13.54
N LEU A 179 0.34 -5.67 12.90
CA LEU A 179 1.13 -6.82 12.43
C LEU A 179 2.04 -6.45 11.25
N ASN A 180 1.64 -5.50 10.41
CA ASN A 180 2.49 -5.00 9.34
C ASN A 180 3.70 -4.23 9.90
N GLU A 181 3.49 -3.29 10.84
CA GLU A 181 4.59 -2.62 11.52
C GLU A 181 5.54 -3.62 12.21
N LEU A 182 4.98 -4.68 12.79
CA LEU A 182 5.77 -5.74 13.44
C LEU A 182 6.68 -6.51 12.47
N ARG A 183 6.22 -6.72 11.23
CA ARG A 183 7.02 -7.39 10.19
C ARG A 183 8.26 -6.59 9.79
N HIS A 184 8.22 -5.27 9.85
CA HIS A 184 9.30 -4.42 9.40
C HIS A 184 10.42 -4.21 10.44
N VAL A 185 10.25 -4.72 11.67
CA VAL A 185 11.29 -4.56 12.71
C VAL A 185 12.64 -5.15 12.28
N PRO A 186 12.74 -6.39 11.74
CA PRO A 186 14.01 -6.93 11.26
C PRO A 186 14.61 -6.14 10.09
N ASP A 187 13.76 -5.61 9.20
CA ASP A 187 14.22 -4.83 8.03
C ASP A 187 14.82 -3.48 8.46
N ASP A 188 14.21 -2.82 9.46
CA ASP A 188 14.75 -1.58 10.02
C ASP A 188 16.10 -1.81 10.70
N ILE A 189 16.27 -2.93 11.40
CA ILE A 189 17.55 -3.29 12.02
C ILE A 189 18.62 -3.57 10.94
N ALA A 190 18.27 -4.29 9.88
CA ALA A 190 19.19 -4.54 8.77
C ALA A 190 19.63 -3.24 8.09
N ALA A 191 18.72 -2.28 7.94
CA ALA A 191 19.00 -0.98 7.35
C ALA A 191 19.99 -0.14 8.19
N LEU A 192 20.02 -0.28 9.53
CA LEU A 192 21.05 0.34 10.37
C LEU A 192 22.47 -0.09 9.99
N HIS A 193 22.62 -1.28 9.46
CA HIS A 193 23.91 -1.83 9.01
C HIS A 193 24.16 -1.61 7.52
N GLY A 194 23.38 -0.71 6.88
CA GLY A 194 23.51 -0.41 5.44
C GLY A 194 22.92 -1.49 4.52
N ASN A 195 22.27 -2.53 5.07
CA ASN A 195 21.66 -3.61 4.30
C ASN A 195 20.16 -3.38 4.13
N ILE A 196 19.74 -2.83 2.99
CA ILE A 196 18.32 -2.68 2.67
C ILE A 196 17.79 -3.99 2.09
N GLN A 197 16.86 -4.59 2.79
CA GLN A 197 16.23 -5.87 2.44
C GLN A 197 14.73 -5.87 2.79
N GLY A 198 14.06 -7.01 2.56
CA GLY A 198 12.65 -7.19 2.88
C GLY A 198 11.77 -7.12 1.63
N SER A 199 10.50 -6.80 1.81
CA SER A 199 9.55 -6.70 0.69
C SER A 199 8.83 -5.37 0.69
N VAL A 200 8.54 -4.87 -0.51
CA VAL A 200 7.69 -3.70 -0.74
C VAL A 200 6.57 -4.08 -1.70
N THR A 201 5.34 -3.73 -1.35
CA THR A 201 4.15 -3.90 -2.21
C THR A 201 3.70 -2.55 -2.72
N VAL A 202 3.80 -2.34 -4.04
CA VAL A 202 3.37 -1.11 -4.71
C VAL A 202 2.08 -1.32 -5.47
N GLY A 203 1.06 -0.51 -5.17
CA GLY A 203 -0.14 -0.42 -5.98
C GLY A 203 0.17 0.35 -7.27
N ALA A 204 0.06 -0.30 -8.42
CA ALA A 204 0.50 0.26 -9.69
C ALA A 204 -0.69 0.60 -10.59
N LEU A 205 -1.04 1.88 -10.69
CA LEU A 205 -2.05 2.36 -11.63
C LEU A 205 -1.47 2.51 -13.05
N PRO A 206 -2.31 2.50 -14.09
CA PRO A 206 -1.85 2.43 -15.49
C PRO A 206 -0.77 3.44 -15.89
N LEU A 207 -0.83 4.67 -15.38
CA LEU A 207 0.13 5.73 -15.73
C LEU A 207 1.54 5.53 -15.19
N GLY A 208 1.72 4.77 -14.12
CA GLY A 208 3.05 4.48 -13.54
C GLY A 208 3.72 3.23 -14.08
N ARG A 209 2.97 2.34 -14.76
CA ARG A 209 3.41 0.96 -15.03
C ARG A 209 4.42 0.82 -16.16
N THR A 210 4.38 1.66 -17.18
CA THR A 210 5.11 1.41 -18.42
C THR A 210 6.56 1.87 -18.35
N LEU A 211 6.83 3.03 -17.79
CA LEU A 211 8.17 3.62 -17.75
C LEU A 211 8.71 3.78 -16.35
N ILE A 212 7.99 4.51 -15.50
CA ILE A 212 8.48 4.94 -14.19
C ILE A 212 8.77 3.74 -13.28
N LEU A 213 7.78 2.86 -13.10
CA LEU A 213 7.92 1.72 -12.17
C LEU A 213 8.96 0.70 -12.63
N PRO A 214 9.01 0.26 -13.90
CA PRO A 214 10.05 -0.65 -14.37
C PRO A 214 11.46 -0.07 -14.22
N ALA A 215 11.68 1.21 -14.57
CA ALA A 215 12.98 1.87 -14.40
C ALA A 215 13.40 1.96 -12.93
N ALA A 216 12.45 2.28 -12.04
CA ALA A 216 12.69 2.34 -10.60
C ALA A 216 13.01 0.95 -10.03
N ILE A 217 12.28 -0.10 -10.43
CA ILE A 217 12.55 -1.48 -10.00
C ILE A 217 13.92 -1.95 -10.49
N ALA A 218 14.28 -1.67 -11.73
CA ALA A 218 15.60 -2.03 -12.28
C ALA A 218 16.73 -1.39 -11.47
N ARG A 219 16.60 -0.09 -11.15
CA ARG A 219 17.57 0.64 -10.30
C ARG A 219 17.64 0.07 -8.89
N LEU A 220 16.49 -0.14 -8.25
CA LEU A 220 16.41 -0.73 -6.91
C LEU A 220 17.07 -2.11 -6.86
N SER A 221 16.76 -2.98 -7.82
CA SER A 221 17.28 -4.36 -7.86
C SER A 221 18.80 -4.39 -8.05
N ALA A 222 19.36 -3.42 -8.79
CA ALA A 222 20.81 -3.29 -8.95
C ALA A 222 21.51 -2.81 -7.67
N GLN A 223 20.88 -1.93 -6.90
CA GLN A 223 21.45 -1.36 -5.69
C GLN A 223 21.17 -2.19 -4.44
N HIS A 224 20.01 -2.83 -4.36
CA HIS A 224 19.51 -3.55 -3.20
C HIS A 224 18.93 -4.92 -3.61
N PRO A 225 19.78 -5.91 -3.96
CA PRO A 225 19.33 -7.21 -4.45
C PRO A 225 18.54 -8.03 -3.41
N GLY A 226 18.62 -7.67 -2.12
CA GLY A 226 17.83 -8.27 -1.04
C GLY A 226 16.37 -7.78 -0.95
N VAL A 227 15.98 -6.81 -1.77
CA VAL A 227 14.60 -6.28 -1.77
C VAL A 227 13.74 -7.03 -2.78
N ARG A 228 12.61 -7.56 -2.30
CA ARG A 228 11.57 -8.13 -3.13
C ARG A 228 10.49 -7.09 -3.41
N VAL A 229 10.23 -6.81 -4.67
CA VAL A 229 9.11 -5.95 -5.09
C VAL A 229 7.91 -6.79 -5.48
N VAL A 230 6.74 -6.42 -4.99
CA VAL A 230 5.43 -6.98 -5.37
C VAL A 230 4.61 -5.84 -5.96
N THR A 231 4.07 -6.02 -7.16
CA THR A 231 3.16 -5.07 -7.79
C THR A 231 1.72 -5.55 -7.64
N ASP A 232 0.81 -4.64 -7.31
CA ASP A 232 -0.63 -4.89 -7.25
C ASP A 232 -1.32 -3.96 -8.27
N GLU A 233 -1.94 -4.55 -9.29
CA GLU A 233 -2.62 -3.84 -10.38
C GLU A 233 -4.13 -3.79 -10.21
N SER A 234 -4.62 -4.01 -9.02
CA SER A 234 -6.04 -3.95 -8.68
C SER A 234 -6.66 -2.58 -8.97
N ALA A 235 -7.98 -2.51 -8.96
CA ALA A 235 -8.71 -1.24 -9.05
C ALA A 235 -8.32 -0.29 -7.91
N TYR A 236 -8.37 1.02 -8.17
CA TYR A 236 -7.94 2.06 -7.23
C TYR A 236 -8.54 1.88 -5.82
N GLU A 237 -9.82 1.56 -5.75
CA GLU A 237 -10.55 1.39 -4.48
C GLU A 237 -9.98 0.22 -3.65
N LEU A 238 -9.57 -0.86 -4.30
CA LEU A 238 -8.91 -2.01 -3.65
C LEU A 238 -7.50 -1.67 -3.22
N LEU A 239 -6.73 -0.94 -4.05
CA LEU A 239 -5.40 -0.47 -3.71
C LEU A 239 -5.43 0.47 -2.50
N VAL A 240 -6.38 1.40 -2.45
CA VAL A 240 -6.57 2.31 -1.31
C VAL A 240 -6.98 1.54 -0.04
N ALA A 241 -7.87 0.55 -0.17
CA ALA A 241 -8.21 -0.30 0.96
C ALA A 241 -6.99 -1.09 1.48
N GLY A 242 -6.17 -1.64 0.57
CA GLY A 242 -4.91 -2.30 0.89
C GLY A 242 -3.89 -1.35 1.53
N LEU A 243 -3.76 -0.14 1.01
CA LEU A 243 -2.88 0.91 1.55
C LEU A 243 -3.28 1.30 2.98
N ARG A 244 -4.58 1.52 3.24
CA ARG A 244 -5.09 1.78 4.59
C ARG A 244 -4.84 0.65 5.55
N ALA A 245 -4.94 -0.59 5.09
CA ALA A 245 -4.71 -1.78 5.90
C ALA A 245 -3.22 -2.13 6.09
N GLY A 246 -2.31 -1.48 5.33
CA GLY A 246 -0.88 -1.76 5.37
C GLY A 246 -0.44 -2.96 4.52
N ASP A 247 -1.30 -3.50 3.63
CA ASP A 247 -0.90 -4.56 2.70
C ASP A 247 -0.25 -4.01 1.44
N VAL A 248 -0.54 -2.76 1.10
CA VAL A 248 0.12 -1.96 0.06
C VAL A 248 0.90 -0.86 0.78
N ASP A 249 2.17 -0.68 0.44
CA ASP A 249 3.04 0.31 1.05
C ASP A 249 2.75 1.73 0.53
N PHE A 250 2.54 1.84 -0.78
CA PHE A 250 2.12 3.07 -1.46
C PHE A 250 1.47 2.76 -2.81
N VAL A 251 0.77 3.73 -3.38
CA VAL A 251 0.18 3.62 -4.73
C VAL A 251 0.86 4.62 -5.65
N LEU A 252 1.32 4.17 -6.83
CA LEU A 252 1.88 5.00 -7.89
C LEU A 252 0.87 5.14 -9.03
N GLY A 253 0.57 6.39 -9.42
CA GLY A 253 -0.26 6.69 -10.58
C GLY A 253 -0.97 8.03 -10.51
N ALA A 254 -2.12 8.15 -11.18
CA ALA A 254 -2.89 9.38 -11.17
C ALA A 254 -3.42 9.70 -9.77
N LEU A 255 -3.10 10.89 -9.27
CA LEU A 255 -3.57 11.40 -7.99
C LEU A 255 -5.06 11.73 -8.03
N ARG A 256 -5.74 11.62 -6.89
CA ARG A 256 -7.15 12.00 -6.71
C ARG A 256 -7.26 13.06 -5.63
N GLU A 257 -8.12 14.08 -5.87
CA GLU A 257 -8.21 15.28 -5.03
C GLU A 257 -8.70 15.02 -3.59
N ASN A 258 -9.47 13.97 -3.36
CA ASN A 258 -10.17 13.72 -2.09
C ASN A 258 -9.45 12.78 -1.12
N ASP A 259 -8.19 12.43 -1.38
CA ASP A 259 -7.49 11.44 -0.55
C ASP A 259 -7.06 11.98 0.83
N ALA A 260 -6.89 13.29 0.97
CA ALA A 260 -6.49 13.91 2.25
C ALA A 260 -7.53 13.69 3.38
N ALA A 261 -8.82 13.77 3.06
CA ALA A 261 -9.90 13.52 4.04
C ALA A 261 -9.99 12.06 4.51
N SER A 262 -9.29 11.15 3.83
CA SER A 262 -9.33 9.70 4.08
C SER A 262 -8.12 9.17 4.87
N GLY A 263 -7.26 10.04 5.41
CA GLY A 263 -6.02 9.67 6.10
C GLY A 263 -4.89 9.28 5.15
N LEU A 264 -4.99 9.70 3.88
CA LEU A 264 -3.97 9.50 2.86
C LEU A 264 -3.30 10.83 2.51
N GLY A 265 -2.02 10.77 2.15
CA GLY A 265 -1.25 11.90 1.63
C GLY A 265 -0.84 11.65 0.19
N ASN A 266 -0.81 12.73 -0.61
CA ASN A 266 -0.38 12.69 -1.99
C ASN A 266 0.93 13.45 -2.18
N GLU A 267 1.87 12.84 -2.90
CA GLU A 267 3.10 13.46 -3.38
C GLU A 267 3.04 13.52 -4.92
N ARG A 268 2.96 14.73 -5.47
CA ARG A 268 3.00 14.91 -6.92
C ARG A 268 4.43 14.76 -7.44
N LEU A 269 4.61 13.91 -8.43
CA LEU A 269 5.90 13.69 -9.10
C LEU A 269 5.97 14.41 -10.45
N MET A 270 4.93 14.33 -11.25
CA MET A 270 4.85 14.96 -12.57
C MET A 270 3.39 15.19 -12.98
N SER A 271 3.20 15.84 -14.12
CA SER A 271 1.88 16.04 -14.72
C SER A 271 1.92 15.69 -16.20
N GLU A 272 0.85 15.14 -16.73
CA GLU A 272 0.72 14.74 -18.12
C GLU A 272 -0.64 15.10 -18.71
N ASP A 273 -0.62 15.42 -19.99
CA ASP A 273 -1.83 15.57 -20.80
C ASP A 273 -2.15 14.30 -21.58
N MET A 274 -3.39 14.14 -21.97
CA MET A 274 -3.80 13.08 -22.88
C MET A 274 -3.50 13.47 -24.32
N VAL A 275 -3.20 12.47 -25.13
CA VAL A 275 -3.02 12.59 -26.59
C VAL A 275 -3.88 11.55 -27.29
N VAL A 276 -4.23 11.80 -28.55
CA VAL A 276 -4.91 10.79 -29.40
C VAL A 276 -3.83 9.99 -30.14
N LEU A 277 -3.90 8.67 -30.01
CA LEU A 277 -2.94 7.73 -30.61
C LEU A 277 -3.59 6.88 -31.67
N ALA A 278 -2.84 6.64 -32.73
CA ALA A 278 -3.20 5.76 -33.84
C ALA A 278 -1.95 5.01 -34.34
N ARG A 279 -2.14 3.97 -35.17
CA ARG A 279 -1.03 3.34 -35.89
C ARG A 279 -0.38 4.32 -36.88
N ARG A 280 0.90 4.08 -37.25
CA ARG A 280 1.69 4.92 -38.17
C ARG A 280 0.98 5.22 -39.50
N ASP A 281 0.36 4.19 -40.07
CA ASP A 281 -0.28 4.29 -41.38
C ASP A 281 -1.79 4.57 -41.33
N HIS A 282 -2.26 5.10 -40.18
CA HIS A 282 -3.65 5.50 -40.02
C HIS A 282 -4.02 6.64 -41.01
N PRO A 283 -5.22 6.65 -41.61
CA PRO A 283 -5.62 7.67 -42.60
C PRO A 283 -5.51 9.12 -42.09
N LEU A 284 -5.64 9.33 -40.78
CA LEU A 284 -5.50 10.66 -40.16
C LEU A 284 -4.06 11.00 -39.74
N ALA A 285 -3.11 10.07 -39.80
CA ALA A 285 -1.75 10.28 -39.32
C ALA A 285 -0.98 11.37 -40.06
N LYS A 286 -1.30 11.60 -41.35
CA LYS A 286 -0.65 12.61 -42.21
C LYS A 286 -1.40 13.94 -42.24
N LYS A 287 -2.53 14.06 -41.58
CA LYS A 287 -3.34 15.29 -41.50
C LYS A 287 -2.90 16.16 -40.34
N HIS A 288 -2.79 17.46 -40.56
CA HIS A 288 -2.45 18.47 -39.58
C HIS A 288 -3.68 19.29 -39.21
N GLY A 289 -3.67 19.86 -37.99
CA GLY A 289 -4.74 20.73 -37.52
C GLY A 289 -6.08 20.03 -37.38
N LEU A 290 -6.07 18.75 -37.01
CA LEU A 290 -7.28 17.98 -36.80
C LEU A 290 -8.08 18.55 -35.63
N THR A 291 -9.39 18.43 -35.74
CA THR A 291 -10.36 18.79 -34.71
C THR A 291 -11.04 17.55 -34.15
N LEU A 292 -11.73 17.66 -33.03
CA LEU A 292 -12.54 16.56 -32.50
C LEU A 292 -13.68 16.14 -33.44
N ASN A 293 -14.12 17.03 -34.33
CA ASN A 293 -15.14 16.71 -35.33
C ASN A 293 -14.60 15.75 -36.41
N ASP A 294 -13.30 15.81 -36.72
CA ASP A 294 -12.66 14.88 -37.67
C ASP A 294 -12.53 13.46 -37.11
N LEU A 295 -12.71 13.29 -35.81
CA LEU A 295 -12.66 12.01 -35.10
C LEU A 295 -14.03 11.41 -34.79
N ARG A 296 -15.12 12.08 -35.19
CA ARG A 296 -16.49 11.68 -34.81
C ARG A 296 -16.88 10.26 -35.29
N ASP A 297 -16.40 9.89 -36.49
CA ASP A 297 -16.70 8.62 -37.15
C ASP A 297 -15.59 7.56 -36.91
N ALA A 298 -14.58 7.90 -36.12
CA ALA A 298 -13.49 6.98 -35.81
C ALA A 298 -13.98 5.86 -34.86
N GLN A 299 -13.34 4.69 -34.98
CA GLN A 299 -13.54 3.60 -34.04
C GLN A 299 -12.65 3.79 -32.82
N TRP A 300 -13.26 3.84 -31.63
CA TRP A 300 -12.56 4.18 -30.41
C TRP A 300 -12.33 2.98 -29.51
N ILE A 301 -11.09 2.88 -28.98
CA ILE A 301 -10.76 2.07 -27.82
C ILE A 301 -10.76 3.00 -26.62
N LEU A 302 -11.64 2.80 -25.66
CA LEU A 302 -11.76 3.68 -24.50
C LEU A 302 -11.74 2.90 -23.19
N SER A 303 -11.30 3.55 -22.13
CA SER A 303 -11.36 3.00 -20.79
C SER A 303 -12.82 2.92 -20.27
N ARG A 304 -13.03 2.17 -19.18
CA ARG A 304 -14.35 1.98 -18.57
C ARG A 304 -15.02 3.32 -18.23
N THR A 305 -16.34 3.35 -18.31
CA THR A 305 -17.20 4.55 -18.19
C THR A 305 -16.90 5.42 -16.95
N HIS A 306 -16.52 4.82 -15.81
CA HIS A 306 -16.23 5.55 -14.58
C HIS A 306 -14.74 5.90 -14.39
N SER A 307 -13.90 5.69 -15.41
CA SER A 307 -12.49 6.08 -15.28
C SER A 307 -12.31 7.59 -15.45
N PRO A 308 -11.42 8.23 -14.68
CA PRO A 308 -11.17 9.67 -14.83
C PRO A 308 -10.75 10.10 -16.24
N SER A 309 -9.95 9.27 -16.94
CA SER A 309 -9.52 9.55 -18.32
C SER A 309 -10.68 9.57 -19.30
N ARG A 310 -11.66 8.67 -19.12
CA ARG A 310 -12.87 8.68 -19.94
C ARG A 310 -13.66 9.97 -19.74
N GLY A 311 -13.88 10.38 -18.49
CA GLY A 311 -14.60 11.62 -18.18
C GLY A 311 -13.93 12.86 -18.76
N LEU A 312 -12.58 12.92 -18.72
CA LEU A 312 -11.81 14.04 -19.31
C LEU A 312 -11.98 14.09 -20.83
N LEU A 313 -11.89 12.95 -21.53
CA LEU A 313 -12.10 12.91 -22.98
C LEU A 313 -13.52 13.31 -23.35
N GLU A 314 -14.52 12.76 -22.69
CA GLU A 314 -15.92 13.10 -22.95
C GLU A 314 -16.23 14.59 -22.74
N ALA A 315 -15.59 15.20 -21.73
CA ALA A 315 -15.70 16.63 -21.48
C ALA A 315 -15.16 17.47 -22.65
N GLN A 316 -14.11 17.00 -23.37
CA GLN A 316 -13.62 17.70 -24.57
C GLN A 316 -14.69 17.78 -25.66
N PHE A 317 -15.34 16.63 -25.96
CA PHE A 317 -16.41 16.60 -26.96
C PHE A 317 -17.59 17.48 -26.58
N ARG A 318 -18.02 17.44 -25.30
CA ARG A 318 -19.13 18.28 -24.79
C ARG A 318 -18.84 19.80 -24.90
N ARG A 319 -17.56 20.20 -24.65
CA ARG A 319 -17.14 21.63 -24.77
C ARG A 319 -17.33 22.19 -26.16
N VAL A 320 -17.09 21.41 -27.18
CA VAL A 320 -17.26 21.77 -28.58
C VAL A 320 -18.67 21.41 -29.12
N LYS A 321 -19.60 21.08 -28.24
CA LYS A 321 -20.97 20.67 -28.53
C LYS A 321 -21.10 19.45 -29.44
N LEU A 322 -20.10 18.56 -29.39
CA LEU A 322 -20.14 17.26 -30.05
C LEU A 322 -20.60 16.16 -29.06
N LYS A 323 -21.26 15.14 -29.60
CA LYS A 323 -21.59 13.95 -28.82
C LYS A 323 -20.30 13.17 -28.50
N PRO A 324 -20.07 12.77 -27.24
CA PRO A 324 -18.94 11.93 -26.90
C PRO A 324 -18.93 10.63 -27.70
N PRO A 325 -17.76 10.13 -28.09
CA PRO A 325 -17.67 8.89 -28.87
C PRO A 325 -18.13 7.69 -28.06
N LEU A 326 -18.82 6.78 -28.72
CA LEU A 326 -19.10 5.47 -28.18
C LEU A 326 -17.89 4.56 -28.45
N PRO A 327 -17.42 3.78 -27.46
CA PRO A 327 -16.32 2.86 -27.69
C PRO A 327 -16.72 1.69 -28.56
N THR A 328 -15.91 1.37 -29.56
CA THR A 328 -15.97 0.07 -30.25
C THR A 328 -15.45 -1.02 -29.31
N VAL A 329 -14.40 -0.70 -28.53
CA VAL A 329 -13.85 -1.59 -27.50
C VAL A 329 -13.71 -0.80 -26.20
N GLU A 330 -14.21 -1.37 -25.10
CA GLU A 330 -14.04 -0.82 -23.75
C GLU A 330 -13.04 -1.67 -22.97
N THR A 331 -11.85 -1.13 -22.72
CA THR A 331 -10.80 -1.83 -21.96
C THR A 331 -9.85 -0.83 -21.29
N ALA A 332 -9.24 -1.25 -20.19
CA ALA A 332 -8.13 -0.56 -19.53
C ALA A 332 -6.82 -1.36 -19.64
N ASP A 333 -6.86 -2.52 -20.28
CA ASP A 333 -5.68 -3.37 -20.48
C ASP A 333 -4.81 -2.81 -21.60
N LEU A 334 -3.58 -2.43 -21.25
CA LEU A 334 -2.66 -1.78 -22.19
C LEU A 334 -2.17 -2.74 -23.28
N ALA A 335 -2.09 -4.04 -23.01
CA ALA A 335 -1.68 -5.01 -24.02
C ALA A 335 -2.77 -5.18 -25.09
N VAL A 336 -4.04 -5.19 -24.70
CA VAL A 336 -5.19 -5.20 -25.62
C VAL A 336 -5.24 -3.91 -26.44
N ILE A 337 -5.10 -2.74 -25.80
CA ILE A 337 -5.06 -1.43 -26.48
C ILE A 337 -3.94 -1.41 -27.52
N ARG A 338 -2.73 -1.80 -27.13
CA ARG A 338 -1.57 -1.88 -28.02
C ARG A 338 -1.82 -2.77 -29.23
N GLY A 339 -2.31 -3.99 -29.00
CA GLY A 339 -2.57 -4.94 -30.07
C GLY A 339 -3.60 -4.43 -31.09
N LEU A 340 -4.67 -3.80 -30.59
CA LEU A 340 -5.70 -3.23 -31.44
C LEU A 340 -5.22 -2.01 -32.23
N LEU A 341 -4.46 -1.10 -31.60
CA LEU A 341 -3.88 0.05 -32.29
C LEU A 341 -2.92 -0.38 -33.41
N LEU A 342 -2.07 -1.37 -33.17
CA LEU A 342 -1.12 -1.85 -34.18
C LEU A 342 -1.78 -2.59 -35.35
N GLY A 343 -2.90 -3.27 -35.10
CA GLY A 343 -3.58 -4.14 -36.07
C GLY A 343 -4.78 -3.52 -36.79
N THR A 344 -5.24 -2.32 -36.38
CA THR A 344 -6.51 -1.73 -36.91
C THR A 344 -6.39 -0.21 -37.10
N ASP A 345 -7.44 0.40 -37.66
CA ASP A 345 -7.61 1.86 -37.72
C ASP A 345 -8.34 2.42 -36.47
N MET A 346 -8.39 1.68 -35.38
CA MET A 346 -8.92 2.21 -34.13
C MET A 346 -7.97 3.26 -33.54
N ILE A 347 -8.56 4.20 -32.80
CA ILE A 347 -7.82 5.24 -32.06
C ILE A 347 -8.12 5.17 -30.58
N THR A 348 -7.23 5.74 -29.78
CA THR A 348 -7.45 5.86 -28.33
C THR A 348 -6.98 7.23 -27.84
N ALA A 349 -7.45 7.64 -26.67
CA ALA A 349 -6.94 8.82 -25.97
C ALA A 349 -6.40 8.43 -24.60
N LEU A 350 -5.09 8.56 -24.42
CA LEU A 350 -4.38 8.27 -23.17
C LEU A 350 -3.06 9.04 -23.09
N SER A 351 -2.29 8.90 -22.02
CA SER A 351 -0.96 9.51 -21.91
C SER A 351 0.03 8.86 -22.90
N ALA A 352 0.82 9.68 -23.57
CA ALA A 352 1.86 9.21 -24.50
C ALA A 352 2.86 8.25 -23.81
N GLN A 353 3.15 8.46 -22.53
CA GLN A 353 4.07 7.60 -21.77
C GLN A 353 3.58 6.15 -21.62
N GLN A 354 2.29 5.90 -21.70
CA GLN A 354 1.75 4.54 -21.60
C GLN A 354 2.12 3.67 -22.80
N LEU A 355 2.37 4.28 -23.96
CA LEU A 355 2.79 3.61 -25.21
C LEU A 355 4.08 4.25 -25.77
N HIS A 356 4.96 4.68 -24.86
CA HIS A 356 6.20 5.37 -25.18
C HIS A 356 7.07 4.59 -26.16
N TYR A 357 7.27 3.29 -25.94
CA TYR A 357 8.13 2.46 -26.78
C TYR A 357 7.61 2.31 -28.22
N GLU A 358 6.28 2.22 -28.37
CA GLU A 358 5.63 2.14 -29.68
C GLU A 358 5.69 3.49 -30.43
N ILE A 359 5.62 4.59 -29.71
CA ILE A 359 5.77 5.94 -30.27
C ILE A 359 7.22 6.17 -30.67
N GLU A 360 8.20 5.85 -29.83
CA GLU A 360 9.63 6.00 -30.15
C GLU A 360 10.07 5.12 -31.31
N SER A 361 9.58 3.88 -31.40
CA SER A 361 9.86 3.00 -32.55
C SER A 361 9.12 3.40 -33.83
N GLY A 362 8.25 4.43 -33.75
CA GLY A 362 7.48 4.91 -34.87
C GLY A 362 6.36 3.97 -35.33
N GLN A 363 5.98 2.99 -34.51
CA GLN A 363 4.84 2.09 -34.78
C GLN A 363 3.49 2.80 -34.53
N LEU A 364 3.46 3.65 -33.52
CA LEU A 364 2.32 4.50 -33.21
C LEU A 364 2.70 5.98 -33.40
N VAL A 365 1.69 6.79 -33.68
CA VAL A 365 1.83 8.23 -33.85
C VAL A 365 0.79 8.95 -32.99
N ILE A 366 1.15 10.14 -32.54
CA ILE A 366 0.23 11.09 -31.92
C ILE A 366 -0.46 11.85 -33.04
N LEU A 367 -1.80 11.78 -33.12
CA LEU A 367 -2.58 12.58 -34.03
C LEU A 367 -2.56 14.05 -33.61
N ASP A 368 -2.47 14.97 -34.58
CA ASP A 368 -2.42 16.40 -34.33
C ASP A 368 -3.82 16.96 -33.97
N VAL A 369 -4.33 16.52 -32.82
CA VAL A 369 -5.62 16.95 -32.24
C VAL A 369 -5.36 17.55 -30.86
N PRO A 370 -5.63 18.86 -30.64
CA PRO A 370 -5.45 19.46 -29.34
C PRO A 370 -6.51 18.97 -28.33
N LEU A 371 -6.07 18.33 -27.25
CA LEU A 371 -6.88 17.99 -26.11
C LEU A 371 -6.53 18.96 -24.97
N GLN A 372 -7.43 19.93 -24.70
CA GLN A 372 -7.21 20.94 -23.66
C GLN A 372 -7.73 20.46 -22.30
N HIS A 373 -7.11 20.92 -21.20
CA HIS A 373 -7.54 20.59 -19.83
C HIS A 373 -7.66 19.09 -19.54
N THR A 374 -6.79 18.29 -20.12
CA THR A 374 -6.69 16.83 -19.85
C THR A 374 -5.57 16.51 -18.89
N ARG A 375 -4.92 17.53 -18.34
CA ARG A 375 -3.79 17.43 -17.44
C ARG A 375 -4.15 16.64 -16.19
N ARG A 376 -3.31 15.68 -15.85
CA ARG A 376 -3.43 14.85 -14.66
C ARG A 376 -2.11 14.80 -13.92
N ASP A 377 -2.18 14.96 -12.61
CA ASP A 377 -1.03 14.79 -11.74
C ASP A 377 -0.79 13.30 -11.50
N ILE A 378 0.45 12.89 -11.68
CA ILE A 378 0.95 11.54 -11.40
C ILE A 378 1.85 11.64 -10.19
N GLY A 379 1.69 10.71 -9.28
CA GLY A 379 2.47 10.73 -8.05
C GLY A 379 2.25 9.52 -7.17
N LEU A 380 2.61 9.67 -5.92
CA LEU A 380 2.51 8.67 -4.88
C LEU A 380 1.35 9.00 -3.94
N THR A 381 0.53 8.02 -3.65
CA THR A 381 -0.44 8.07 -2.54
C THR A 381 0.08 7.19 -1.40
N LEU A 382 0.23 7.77 -0.21
CA LEU A 382 0.76 7.13 1.00
C LEU A 382 -0.22 7.29 2.16
N ARG A 383 -0.05 6.52 3.22
CA ARG A 383 -0.73 6.79 4.50
C ARG A 383 -0.14 8.04 5.15
N ALA A 384 -0.98 8.99 5.54
CA ALA A 384 -0.54 10.26 6.12
C ALA A 384 0.27 10.09 7.42
N GLN A 385 -0.08 9.09 8.24
CA GLN A 385 0.61 8.76 9.49
C GLN A 385 1.50 7.51 9.37
N GLY A 386 1.71 7.00 8.15
CA GLY A 386 2.54 5.82 7.91
C GLY A 386 4.04 6.16 7.91
N SER A 387 4.87 5.21 8.35
CA SER A 387 6.33 5.25 8.13
C SER A 387 6.69 4.12 7.17
N PRO A 388 7.02 4.42 5.91
CA PRO A 388 7.42 3.40 4.95
C PRO A 388 8.59 2.55 5.47
N SER A 389 8.61 1.27 5.14
CA SER A 389 9.74 0.38 5.42
C SER A 389 11.01 0.86 4.69
N PRO A 390 12.22 0.42 5.07
CA PRO A 390 13.44 0.72 4.33
C PRO A 390 13.34 0.36 2.85
N ALA A 391 12.78 -0.80 2.53
CA ALA A 391 12.54 -1.22 1.15
C ALA A 391 11.56 -0.30 0.40
N ALA A 392 10.48 0.12 1.07
CA ALA A 392 9.51 1.05 0.48
C ALA A 392 10.13 2.43 0.25
N ARG A 393 10.92 2.96 1.19
CA ARG A 393 11.66 4.22 1.02
C ARG A 393 12.63 4.14 -0.17
N ALA A 394 13.41 3.08 -0.26
CA ALA A 394 14.35 2.88 -1.36
C ALA A 394 13.66 2.83 -2.73
N LEU A 395 12.49 2.16 -2.83
CA LEU A 395 11.70 2.15 -4.06
C LEU A 395 11.11 3.53 -4.39
N ILE A 396 10.61 4.25 -3.39
CA ILE A 396 10.11 5.63 -3.57
C ILE A 396 11.21 6.54 -4.09
N ASP A 397 12.42 6.47 -3.53
CA ASP A 397 13.56 7.28 -4.00
C ASP A 397 13.98 6.88 -5.42
N ALA A 398 13.98 5.59 -5.74
CA ALA A 398 14.22 5.12 -7.11
C ALA A 398 13.15 5.62 -8.11
N ILE A 399 11.88 5.70 -7.69
CA ILE A 399 10.78 6.29 -8.48
C ILE A 399 11.02 7.77 -8.73
N ARG A 400 11.41 8.56 -7.71
CA ARG A 400 11.71 9.98 -7.86
C ARG A 400 12.83 10.21 -8.88
N LEU A 401 13.88 9.40 -8.83
CA LEU A 401 14.97 9.45 -9.79
C LEU A 401 14.52 9.05 -11.21
N ALA A 402 13.72 7.99 -11.34
CA ALA A 402 13.20 7.56 -12.63
C ALA A 402 12.33 8.65 -13.29
N VAL A 403 11.55 9.38 -12.51
CA VAL A 403 10.76 10.52 -13.04
C VAL A 403 11.65 11.63 -13.55
N MET A 404 12.79 11.92 -12.91
CA MET A 404 13.74 12.93 -13.38
C MET A 404 14.36 12.55 -14.72
N ASP A 405 14.59 11.26 -14.97
CA ASP A 405 15.13 10.77 -16.25
C ASP A 405 14.10 10.83 -17.39
N VAL A 406 12.81 10.64 -17.07
CA VAL A 406 11.71 10.64 -18.05
C VAL A 406 11.22 12.05 -18.38
N ALA A 407 11.31 13.01 -17.47
CA ALA A 407 10.82 14.39 -17.65
C ALA A 407 11.40 15.15 -18.86
N PRO A 408 12.68 14.96 -19.31
CA PRO A 408 13.21 15.59 -20.51
C PRO A 408 12.56 15.09 -21.81
N ALA A 409 12.13 13.83 -21.86
CA ALA A 409 11.53 13.24 -23.06
C ALA A 409 10.18 13.88 -23.43
N THR A 410 9.42 14.34 -22.43
CA THR A 410 8.12 15.01 -22.61
C THR A 410 8.29 16.39 -23.28
N ARG A 411 9.39 17.11 -23.03
CA ARG A 411 9.70 18.41 -23.66
C ARG A 411 10.01 18.30 -25.16
N VAL A 412 10.51 17.18 -25.62
CA VAL A 412 10.80 16.96 -27.05
C VAL A 412 9.49 16.83 -27.85
N VAL A 413 8.43 16.32 -27.25
CA VAL A 413 7.11 16.22 -27.89
C VAL A 413 6.42 17.60 -27.95
N GLU A 414 6.63 18.47 -26.96
CA GLU A 414 6.13 19.84 -26.98
C GLU A 414 6.91 20.72 -27.96
N GLY A 415 8.23 20.55 -28.10
CA GLY A 415 9.08 21.30 -29.01
C GLY A 415 8.84 21.01 -30.49
N ARG A 416 8.31 19.82 -30.85
CA ARG A 416 7.87 19.50 -32.22
C ARG A 416 6.51 20.08 -32.59
N ARG A 417 5.78 20.69 -31.64
CA ARG A 417 4.51 21.42 -31.88
C ARG A 417 4.72 22.90 -32.21
N ALA A 418 5.93 23.44 -32.04
CA ALA A 418 6.26 24.85 -32.18
C ALA A 418 7.21 25.18 -33.36
N GLY A 419 7.49 24.21 -34.24
CA GLY A 419 8.34 24.41 -35.42
C GLY A 419 7.59 24.14 -36.74
#